data_2e598ae0ec0706bcd1a1187b790e415b
#
_entry.id   2e598ae0ec0706bcd1a1187b790e415b
#
_cell.length_a   1.000
_cell.length_b   1.000
_cell.length_c   1.000
_cell.angle_alpha   90.00
_cell.angle_beta   90.00
_cell.angle_gamma   90.00
#
_symmetry.space_group_name_H-M   'P 1'
#
loop_
_entity.id
_entity.type
_entity.pdbx_description
1 polymer ?
#
loop_
_entity_poly.entity_id
_entity_poly.type
_entity_poly.pdbx_seq_one_letter_code
_entity_poly.pdbx_strand_id
1 'polypeptide(L)'
;HSHTTKPLFYKISGTWGNHEGSLLLWLLVLTLFIFLFLLKSKQQNKQYRVLTLLFQQIIIIGFFIFVIKTSSPFNFIFPIPNEGLGLNPILQDPALAIHPPILYLGYVGSSIIFSSTLAATSLNYISREWAQHIKQWVLISWVFLTIGILLGSIWAYYELGWGGFWFWDPVENVSLMPWLALTTLFHCILVLEKRLILTSWV
;
A
#
# COMPACT_ATOMS: atom_id res chain seq x y z
N HIS A 1 -10.31 8.63 18.70
CA HIS A 1 -9.15 7.72 18.97
C HIS A 1 -7.98 8.42 19.66
N SER A 2 -8.10 9.67 20.08
CA SER A 2 -7.09 10.36 20.89
C SER A 2 -7.59 10.57 22.33
N HIS A 3 -6.67 10.83 23.26
CA HIS A 3 -6.92 11.16 24.65
C HIS A 3 -5.73 11.93 25.21
N THR A 4 -5.94 12.86 26.15
CA THR A 4 -4.84 13.71 26.68
C THR A 4 -3.75 12.93 27.37
N THR A 5 -4.10 11.86 28.12
CA THR A 5 -3.15 11.00 28.86
C THR A 5 -2.39 10.01 28.00
N LYS A 6 -2.72 9.86 26.71
CA LYS A 6 -2.12 8.87 25.83
C LYS A 6 -0.68 9.25 25.44
N PRO A 7 0.29 8.30 25.41
CA PRO A 7 1.62 8.54 24.87
C PRO A 7 1.59 9.07 23.44
N LEU A 8 2.53 9.96 23.09
CA LEU A 8 2.59 10.60 21.77
C LEU A 8 2.64 9.59 20.62
N PHE A 9 3.38 8.50 20.77
CA PHE A 9 3.49 7.43 19.78
C PHE A 9 2.11 6.89 19.38
N TYR A 10 1.26 6.60 20.38
CA TYR A 10 -0.10 6.09 20.13
C TYR A 10 -1.11 7.20 19.77
N LYS A 11 -0.81 8.47 20.02
CA LYS A 11 -1.58 9.57 19.44
C LYS A 11 -1.38 9.65 17.93
N ILE A 12 -0.13 9.48 17.48
CA ILE A 12 0.21 9.48 16.05
C ILE A 12 -0.38 8.24 15.38
N SER A 13 -0.13 7.04 15.91
CA SER A 13 -0.66 5.80 15.32
C SER A 13 -2.18 5.70 15.38
N GLY A 14 -2.82 6.36 16.34
CA GLY A 14 -4.27 6.48 16.41
C GLY A 14 -4.90 7.22 15.22
N THR A 15 -4.12 7.97 14.43
CA THR A 15 -4.62 8.62 13.21
C THR A 15 -5.02 7.61 12.14
N TRP A 16 -4.36 6.48 12.05
CA TRP A 16 -4.73 5.36 11.18
C TRP A 16 -5.36 4.17 11.92
N GLY A 17 -5.62 4.32 13.20
CA GLY A 17 -6.31 3.31 14.03
C GLY A 17 -7.82 3.27 13.83
N ASN A 18 -8.39 4.07 12.94
CA ASN A 18 -9.79 4.07 12.53
C ASN A 18 -9.92 3.99 11.01
N HIS A 19 -11.13 3.73 10.55
CA HIS A 19 -11.43 3.54 9.14
C HIS A 19 -11.13 4.79 8.30
N GLU A 20 -11.55 5.96 8.77
CA GLU A 20 -11.39 7.25 8.08
C GLU A 20 -9.91 7.63 7.92
N GLY A 21 -9.15 7.53 9.01
CA GLY A 21 -7.72 7.87 9.00
C GLY A 21 -6.88 6.85 8.23
N SER A 22 -7.26 5.57 8.29
CA SER A 22 -6.64 4.49 7.52
C SER A 22 -6.80 4.70 6.01
N LEU A 23 -7.99 5.10 5.55
CA LEU A 23 -8.24 5.44 4.15
C LEU A 23 -7.52 6.73 3.70
N LEU A 24 -7.38 7.70 4.60
CA LEU A 24 -6.57 8.89 4.31
C LEU A 24 -5.08 8.53 4.15
N LEU A 25 -4.56 7.65 4.99
CA LEU A 25 -3.20 7.11 4.83
C LEU A 25 -3.04 6.37 3.49
N TRP A 26 -4.06 5.62 3.05
CA TRP A 26 -4.09 4.97 1.74
C TRP A 26 -3.91 5.98 0.59
N LEU A 27 -4.69 7.07 0.60
CA LEU A 27 -4.56 8.15 -0.38
C LEU A 27 -3.19 8.81 -0.34
N LEU A 28 -2.62 9.01 0.85
CA LEU A 28 -1.28 9.55 1.02
C LEU A 28 -0.23 8.65 0.36
N VAL A 29 -0.32 7.33 0.54
CA VAL A 29 0.61 6.37 -0.09
C VAL A 29 0.42 6.34 -1.60
N LEU A 30 -0.81 6.35 -2.13
CA LEU A 30 -1.06 6.46 -3.57
C LEU A 30 -0.39 7.70 -4.18
N THR A 31 -0.53 8.86 -3.53
CA THR A 31 0.08 10.12 -4.00
C THR A 31 1.60 10.13 -3.84
N LEU A 32 2.13 9.53 -2.78
CA LEU A 32 3.56 9.36 -2.58
C LEU A 32 4.20 8.54 -3.71
N PHE A 33 3.58 7.43 -4.10
CA PHE A 33 4.12 6.58 -5.17
C PHE A 33 4.08 7.27 -6.53
N ILE A 34 3.04 8.06 -6.82
CA ILE A 34 3.02 8.87 -8.06
C ILE A 34 4.15 9.92 -8.06
N PHE A 35 4.37 10.58 -6.93
CA PHE A 35 5.45 11.55 -6.78
C PHE A 35 6.83 10.90 -6.97
N LEU A 36 7.07 9.77 -6.33
CA LEU A 36 8.32 9.03 -6.46
C LEU A 36 8.53 8.52 -7.89
N PHE A 37 7.46 8.06 -8.55
CA PHE A 37 7.51 7.65 -9.96
C PHE A 37 7.90 8.81 -10.87
N LEU A 38 7.35 9.99 -10.67
CA LEU A 38 7.73 11.20 -11.43
C LEU A 38 9.22 11.51 -11.31
N LEU A 39 9.78 11.36 -10.12
CA LEU A 39 11.21 11.62 -9.89
C LEU A 39 12.10 10.57 -10.57
N LYS A 40 11.73 9.29 -10.49
CA LYS A 40 12.53 8.15 -10.95
C LYS A 40 12.39 7.84 -12.44
N SER A 41 11.28 8.25 -13.07
CA SER A 41 10.98 7.93 -14.47
C SER A 41 11.44 8.97 -15.48
N LYS A 42 12.26 9.96 -15.10
CA LYS A 42 12.68 11.08 -15.97
C LYS A 42 13.32 10.63 -17.30
N GLN A 43 14.03 9.51 -17.30
CA GLN A 43 14.69 8.95 -18.48
C GLN A 43 13.81 8.04 -19.33
N GLN A 44 12.59 7.73 -18.85
CA GLN A 44 11.64 6.89 -19.56
C GLN A 44 10.89 7.67 -20.66
N ASN A 45 10.30 6.95 -21.62
CA ASN A 45 9.51 7.53 -22.69
C ASN A 45 8.41 8.45 -22.14
N LYS A 46 8.26 9.65 -22.73
CA LYS A 46 7.30 10.66 -22.28
C LYS A 46 5.84 10.16 -22.32
N GLN A 47 5.46 9.47 -23.39
CA GLN A 47 4.09 8.95 -23.53
C GLN A 47 3.77 7.89 -22.48
N TYR A 48 4.71 6.97 -22.24
CA TYR A 48 4.62 5.96 -21.20
C TYR A 48 4.44 6.61 -19.82
N ARG A 49 5.25 7.63 -19.49
CA ARG A 49 5.14 8.35 -18.22
C ARG A 49 3.76 9.00 -18.05
N VAL A 50 3.32 9.74 -19.05
CA VAL A 50 2.02 10.44 -19.01
C VAL A 50 0.87 9.44 -18.85
N LEU A 51 0.91 8.33 -19.57
CA LEU A 51 -0.14 7.32 -19.50
C LEU A 51 -0.15 6.58 -18.16
N THR A 52 1.03 6.27 -17.60
CA THR A 52 1.15 5.72 -16.24
C THR A 52 0.52 6.66 -15.21
N LEU A 53 0.82 7.96 -15.29
CA LEU A 53 0.25 8.96 -14.41
C LEU A 53 -1.26 9.07 -14.55
N LEU A 54 -1.78 8.99 -15.78
CA LEU A 54 -3.21 9.02 -16.05
C LEU A 54 -3.93 7.84 -15.39
N PHE A 55 -3.44 6.60 -15.58
CA PHE A 55 -4.03 5.43 -14.93
C PHE A 55 -3.95 5.50 -13.40
N GLN A 56 -2.83 5.95 -12.86
CA GLN A 56 -2.69 6.13 -11.42
C GLN A 56 -3.65 7.20 -10.88
N GLN A 57 -3.84 8.30 -11.61
CA GLN A 57 -4.78 9.36 -11.25
C GLN A 57 -6.24 8.88 -11.24
N ILE A 58 -6.62 8.01 -12.18
CA ILE A 58 -7.97 7.40 -12.19
C ILE A 58 -8.19 6.60 -10.90
N ILE A 59 -7.20 5.82 -10.46
CA ILE A 59 -7.28 5.06 -9.19
C ILE A 59 -7.44 6.03 -8.02
N ILE A 60 -6.60 7.08 -7.94
CA ILE A 60 -6.65 8.08 -6.87
C ILE A 60 -8.01 8.78 -6.81
N ILE A 61 -8.55 9.20 -7.95
CA ILE A 61 -9.86 9.86 -8.02
C ILE A 61 -10.97 8.91 -7.54
N GLY A 62 -10.94 7.65 -7.97
CA GLY A 62 -11.90 6.64 -7.52
C GLY A 62 -11.88 6.47 -6.00
N PHE A 63 -10.68 6.31 -5.43
CA PHE A 63 -10.50 6.23 -3.97
C PHE A 63 -10.92 7.51 -3.24
N PHE A 64 -10.60 8.67 -3.79
CA PHE A 64 -10.97 9.96 -3.21
C PHE A 64 -12.49 10.13 -3.13
N ILE A 65 -13.21 9.80 -4.20
CA ILE A 65 -14.68 9.82 -4.22
C ILE A 65 -15.24 8.84 -3.18
N PHE A 66 -14.66 7.63 -3.09
CA PHE A 66 -15.06 6.63 -2.11
C PHE A 66 -14.88 7.17 -0.68
N VAL A 67 -13.73 7.72 -0.35
CA VAL A 67 -13.44 8.27 0.99
C VAL A 67 -14.41 9.39 1.36
N ILE A 68 -14.65 10.34 0.46
CA ILE A 68 -15.57 11.45 0.74
C ILE A 68 -16.99 10.95 1.02
N LYS A 69 -17.45 9.94 0.26
CA LYS A 69 -18.84 9.48 0.37
C LYS A 69 -19.09 8.51 1.51
N THR A 70 -18.11 7.70 1.89
CA THR A 70 -18.31 6.60 2.85
C THR A 70 -17.62 6.82 4.18
N SER A 71 -16.52 7.54 4.21
CA SER A 71 -15.63 7.57 5.37
C SER A 71 -14.86 8.89 5.47
N SER A 72 -15.56 10.01 5.33
CA SER A 72 -14.94 11.33 5.37
C SER A 72 -14.29 11.59 6.74
N PRO A 73 -12.96 11.84 6.78
CA PRO A 73 -12.26 12.16 8.02
C PRO A 73 -12.57 13.58 8.54
N PHE A 74 -13.34 14.37 7.80
CA PHE A 74 -13.66 15.77 8.09
C PHE A 74 -15.06 15.94 8.70
N ASN A 75 -15.75 14.85 9.03
CA ASN A 75 -17.06 14.91 9.68
C ASN A 75 -16.92 15.35 11.15
N PHE A 76 -17.76 16.28 11.56
CA PHE A 76 -17.81 16.74 12.93
C PHE A 76 -18.72 15.86 13.77
N ILE A 77 -18.33 15.64 15.04
CA ILE A 77 -19.14 14.94 16.04
C ILE A 77 -19.84 15.99 16.91
N PHE A 78 -21.16 15.90 17.05
CA PHE A 78 -21.95 16.75 17.92
C PHE A 78 -22.76 15.92 18.92
N PRO A 79 -22.78 16.29 20.21
CA PRO A 79 -22.02 17.39 20.82
C PRO A 79 -20.50 17.12 20.80
N ILE A 80 -19.70 18.19 20.78
CA ILE A 80 -18.24 18.06 20.79
C ILE A 80 -17.82 17.40 22.12
N PRO A 81 -17.18 16.25 22.12
CA PRO A 81 -16.72 15.60 23.34
C PRO A 81 -15.54 16.36 23.95
N ASN A 82 -15.48 16.45 25.29
CA ASN A 82 -14.34 17.05 25.98
C ASN A 82 -13.06 16.25 25.81
N GLU A 83 -13.18 14.91 25.70
CA GLU A 83 -12.07 13.99 25.47
C GLU A 83 -12.47 12.90 24.46
N GLY A 84 -11.49 12.38 23.72
CA GLY A 84 -11.70 11.23 22.87
C GLY A 84 -11.75 9.93 23.68
N LEU A 85 -12.38 8.90 23.11
CA LEU A 85 -12.49 7.57 23.73
C LEU A 85 -11.14 6.81 23.85
N GLY A 86 -10.08 7.36 23.27
CA GLY A 86 -8.79 6.68 23.21
C GLY A 86 -8.72 5.60 22.11
N LEU A 87 -7.58 4.92 22.04
CA LEU A 87 -7.38 3.76 21.18
C LEU A 87 -7.65 2.50 21.99
N ASN A 88 -8.25 1.49 21.37
CA ASN A 88 -8.45 0.18 22.01
C ASN A 88 -7.11 -0.32 22.57
N PRO A 89 -7.05 -0.82 23.82
CA PRO A 89 -5.82 -1.33 24.44
C PRO A 89 -5.07 -2.36 23.56
N ILE A 90 -5.77 -3.28 22.90
CA ILE A 90 -5.18 -4.27 21.99
C ILE A 90 -4.44 -3.60 20.82
N LEU A 91 -4.86 -2.40 20.42
CA LEU A 91 -4.21 -1.63 19.35
C LEU A 91 -3.04 -0.76 19.85
N GLN A 92 -2.80 -0.72 21.17
CA GLN A 92 -1.70 0.03 21.78
C GLN A 92 -0.43 -0.83 21.87
N ASP A 93 -0.04 -1.41 20.75
CA ASP A 93 1.13 -2.23 20.58
C ASP A 93 2.09 -1.62 19.55
N PRO A 94 3.43 -1.63 19.78
CA PRO A 94 4.39 -1.05 18.86
C PRO A 94 4.42 -1.71 17.48
N ALA A 95 4.31 -3.05 17.41
CA ALA A 95 4.31 -3.77 16.13
C ALA A 95 3.06 -3.42 15.33
N LEU A 96 1.88 -3.41 15.99
CA LEU A 96 0.63 -3.01 15.35
C LEU A 96 0.61 -1.53 14.95
N ALA A 97 1.20 -0.64 15.75
CA ALA A 97 1.25 0.77 15.41
C ALA A 97 2.03 1.03 14.10
N ILE A 98 3.09 0.27 13.85
CA ILE A 98 3.95 0.42 12.67
C ILE A 98 3.46 -0.44 11.48
N HIS A 99 2.79 -1.56 11.76
CA HIS A 99 2.33 -2.52 10.74
C HIS A 99 1.49 -1.89 9.62
N PRO A 100 0.42 -1.09 9.85
CA PRO A 100 -0.43 -0.60 8.78
C PRO A 100 0.30 0.32 7.79
N PRO A 101 1.12 1.31 8.20
CA PRO A 101 1.88 2.12 7.26
C PRO A 101 2.83 1.30 6.39
N ILE A 102 3.53 0.32 6.96
CA ILE A 102 4.47 -0.54 6.23
C ILE A 102 3.70 -1.44 5.26
N LEU A 103 2.61 -2.05 5.70
CA LEU A 103 1.76 -2.87 4.84
C LEU A 103 1.23 -2.06 3.65
N TYR A 104 0.80 -0.82 3.88
CA TYR A 104 0.28 0.05 2.82
C TYR A 104 1.38 0.46 1.82
N LEU A 105 2.61 0.70 2.25
CA LEU A 105 3.71 0.93 1.32
C LEU A 105 3.91 -0.24 0.35
N GLY A 106 3.69 -1.47 0.80
CA GLY A 106 3.72 -2.65 -0.07
C GLY A 106 2.46 -2.83 -0.89
N TYR A 107 1.31 -2.90 -0.23
CA TYR A 107 0.02 -3.20 -0.85
C TYR A 107 -0.43 -2.09 -1.81
N VAL A 108 -0.53 -0.87 -1.30
CA VAL A 108 -0.97 0.30 -2.10
C VAL A 108 0.10 0.71 -3.10
N GLY A 109 1.38 0.54 -2.74
CA GLY A 109 2.51 0.79 -3.63
C GLY A 109 2.48 -0.06 -4.91
N SER A 110 1.85 -1.24 -4.88
CA SER A 110 1.66 -2.08 -6.07
C SER A 110 0.80 -1.42 -7.16
N SER A 111 -0.01 -0.42 -6.82
CA SER A 111 -0.84 0.32 -7.77
C SER A 111 -0.05 1.01 -8.88
N ILE A 112 1.16 1.52 -8.57
CA ILE A 112 2.02 2.15 -9.59
C ILE A 112 2.57 1.11 -10.57
N ILE A 113 2.78 -0.13 -10.11
CA ILE A 113 3.20 -1.25 -10.96
C ILE A 113 2.08 -1.57 -11.94
N PHE A 114 0.85 -1.69 -11.45
CA PHE A 114 -0.34 -1.91 -12.27
C PHE A 114 -0.52 -0.80 -13.32
N SER A 115 -0.49 0.47 -12.90
CA SER A 115 -0.63 1.62 -13.81
C SER A 115 0.49 1.68 -14.87
N SER A 116 1.72 1.36 -14.45
CA SER A 116 2.89 1.29 -15.34
C SER A 116 2.76 0.16 -16.36
N THR A 117 2.31 -1.01 -15.93
CA THR A 117 2.11 -2.17 -16.82
C THR A 117 1.01 -1.88 -17.83
N LEU A 118 -0.13 -1.32 -17.42
CA LEU A 118 -1.19 -0.90 -18.34
C LEU A 118 -0.68 0.10 -19.38
N ALA A 119 0.10 1.08 -18.96
CA ALA A 119 0.70 2.06 -19.88
C ALA A 119 1.66 1.41 -20.87
N ALA A 120 2.55 0.53 -20.38
CA ALA A 120 3.51 -0.16 -21.24
C ALA A 120 2.82 -1.09 -22.24
N THR A 121 1.80 -1.82 -21.80
CA THR A 121 1.00 -2.71 -22.68
C THR A 121 0.25 -1.90 -23.74
N SER A 122 -0.39 -0.81 -23.36
CA SER A 122 -1.13 0.06 -24.29
C SER A 122 -0.25 0.69 -25.38
N LEU A 123 1.03 0.89 -25.09
CA LEU A 123 1.99 1.50 -26.01
C LEU A 123 2.91 0.47 -26.70
N ASN A 124 2.73 -0.82 -26.47
CA ASN A 124 3.67 -1.87 -26.87
C ASN A 124 5.12 -1.55 -26.43
N TYR A 125 5.28 -0.99 -25.24
CA TYR A 125 6.55 -0.50 -24.68
C TYR A 125 7.21 -1.51 -23.73
N ILE A 126 6.77 -2.77 -23.74
CA ILE A 126 7.38 -3.82 -22.93
C ILE A 126 8.75 -4.16 -23.50
N SER A 127 9.79 -3.63 -22.88
CA SER A 127 11.18 -3.73 -23.31
C SER A 127 12.08 -4.10 -22.13
N ARG A 128 13.38 -4.33 -22.42
CA ARG A 128 14.38 -4.56 -21.37
C ARG A 128 14.52 -3.33 -20.46
N GLU A 129 14.50 -2.12 -21.01
CA GLU A 129 14.61 -0.87 -20.26
C GLU A 129 13.40 -0.68 -19.33
N TRP A 130 12.19 -0.99 -19.83
CA TRP A 130 10.98 -1.00 -19.01
C TRP A 130 11.09 -2.03 -17.87
N ALA A 131 11.54 -3.26 -18.16
CA ALA A 131 11.71 -4.31 -17.17
C ALA A 131 12.71 -3.90 -16.07
N GLN A 132 13.83 -3.28 -16.42
CA GLN A 132 14.80 -2.75 -15.46
C GLN A 132 14.21 -1.66 -14.57
N HIS A 133 13.39 -0.78 -15.14
CA HIS A 133 12.73 0.28 -14.40
C HIS A 133 11.68 -0.26 -13.44
N ILE A 134 10.76 -1.11 -13.93
CA ILE A 134 9.66 -1.61 -13.11
C ILE A 134 10.11 -2.61 -12.02
N LYS A 135 11.19 -3.34 -12.25
CA LYS A 135 11.78 -4.28 -11.29
C LYS A 135 12.01 -3.65 -9.91
N GLN A 136 12.49 -2.41 -9.88
CA GLN A 136 12.74 -1.71 -8.61
C GLN A 136 11.43 -1.47 -7.85
N TRP A 137 10.35 -1.10 -8.53
CA TRP A 137 9.05 -0.87 -7.92
C TRP A 137 8.43 -2.16 -7.39
N VAL A 138 8.54 -3.25 -8.16
CA VAL A 138 8.07 -4.58 -7.73
C VAL A 138 8.83 -5.03 -6.48
N LEU A 139 10.15 -4.87 -6.47
CA LEU A 139 10.98 -5.26 -5.33
C LEU A 139 10.66 -4.43 -4.08
N ILE A 140 10.51 -3.12 -4.22
CA ILE A 140 10.15 -2.22 -3.11
C ILE A 140 8.79 -2.63 -2.52
N SER A 141 7.77 -2.79 -3.36
CA SER A 141 6.43 -3.18 -2.92
C SER A 141 6.44 -4.56 -2.27
N TRP A 142 7.16 -5.52 -2.84
CA TRP A 142 7.30 -6.87 -2.29
C TRP A 142 7.98 -6.90 -0.92
N VAL A 143 9.06 -6.12 -0.74
CA VAL A 143 9.78 -6.02 0.55
C VAL A 143 8.90 -5.40 1.62
N PHE A 144 8.24 -4.28 1.34
CA PHE A 144 7.35 -3.64 2.30
C PHE A 144 6.15 -4.53 2.66
N LEU A 145 5.58 -5.21 1.68
CA LEU A 145 4.47 -6.14 1.91
C LEU A 145 4.92 -7.33 2.77
N THR A 146 6.12 -7.87 2.51
CA THR A 146 6.71 -8.96 3.33
C THR A 146 6.89 -8.52 4.78
N ILE A 147 7.50 -7.34 5.00
CA ILE A 147 7.71 -6.81 6.36
C ILE A 147 6.37 -6.50 7.03
N GLY A 148 5.42 -5.93 6.28
CA GLY A 148 4.08 -5.64 6.80
C GLY A 148 3.35 -6.91 7.25
N ILE A 149 3.32 -7.96 6.42
CA ILE A 149 2.72 -9.26 6.78
C ILE A 149 3.42 -9.85 8.03
N LEU A 150 4.75 -9.81 8.07
CA LEU A 150 5.51 -10.34 9.20
C LEU A 150 5.18 -9.61 10.52
N LEU A 151 5.12 -8.28 10.50
CA LEU A 151 4.76 -7.49 11.69
C LEU A 151 3.34 -7.80 12.17
N GLY A 152 2.38 -7.94 11.25
CA GLY A 152 1.01 -8.35 11.58
C GLY A 152 0.96 -9.75 12.20
N SER A 153 1.72 -10.69 11.64
CA SER A 153 1.82 -12.06 12.16
C SER A 153 2.44 -12.13 13.57
N ILE A 154 3.49 -11.34 13.83
CA ILE A 154 4.11 -11.23 15.15
C ILE A 154 3.12 -10.68 16.18
N TRP A 155 2.42 -9.60 15.82
CA TRP A 155 1.39 -9.03 16.69
C TRP A 155 0.26 -10.02 16.96
N ALA A 156 -0.27 -10.69 15.94
CA ALA A 156 -1.32 -11.70 16.10
C ALA A 156 -0.90 -12.84 17.02
N TYR A 157 0.36 -13.25 16.95
CA TYR A 157 0.90 -14.34 17.76
C TYR A 157 0.83 -14.05 19.27
N TYR A 158 1.22 -12.87 19.72
CA TYR A 158 1.29 -12.59 21.14
C TYR A 158 0.07 -11.83 21.70
N GLU A 159 -0.66 -11.04 20.86
CA GLU A 159 -1.79 -10.24 21.35
C GLU A 159 -3.14 -10.95 21.21
N LEU A 160 -3.37 -11.71 20.14
CA LEU A 160 -4.68 -12.28 19.88
C LEU A 160 -4.94 -13.62 20.59
N GLY A 161 -3.90 -14.26 21.12
CA GLY A 161 -4.03 -15.51 21.85
C GLY A 161 -4.56 -16.69 21.02
N TRP A 162 -4.45 -16.63 19.70
CA TRP A 162 -4.93 -17.67 18.78
C TRP A 162 -4.05 -18.93 18.78
N GLY A 163 -2.89 -18.90 19.43
CA GLY A 163 -1.97 -20.05 19.53
C GLY A 163 -1.03 -20.23 18.33
N GLY A 164 -1.01 -19.31 17.39
CA GLY A 164 -0.13 -19.30 16.21
C GLY A 164 0.01 -17.91 15.61
N PHE A 165 0.75 -17.82 14.52
CA PHE A 165 1.04 -16.56 13.84
C PHE A 165 0.24 -16.37 12.52
N TRP A 166 -0.48 -17.39 12.06
CA TRP A 166 -1.24 -17.38 10.83
C TRP A 166 -2.52 -18.21 10.95
N PHE A 167 -3.66 -17.60 10.62
CA PHE A 167 -4.99 -18.20 10.83
C PHE A 167 -5.88 -18.17 9.60
N TRP A 168 -5.35 -17.73 8.45
CA TRP A 168 -6.13 -17.63 7.22
C TRP A 168 -7.35 -16.72 7.36
N ASP A 169 -7.23 -15.67 8.19
CA ASP A 169 -8.28 -14.68 8.30
C ASP A 169 -8.41 -13.85 7.00
N PRO A 170 -9.50 -13.08 6.83
CA PRO A 170 -9.68 -12.27 5.63
C PRO A 170 -8.55 -11.27 5.37
N VAL A 171 -7.98 -10.67 6.41
CA VAL A 171 -6.90 -9.67 6.28
C VAL A 171 -5.59 -10.33 5.86
N GLU A 172 -5.24 -11.46 6.46
CA GLU A 172 -4.07 -12.26 6.09
C GLU A 172 -4.18 -12.72 4.64
N ASN A 173 -5.33 -13.26 4.23
CA ASN A 173 -5.55 -13.74 2.86
C ASN A 173 -5.47 -12.60 1.83
N VAL A 174 -6.06 -11.43 2.13
CA VAL A 174 -6.03 -10.26 1.24
C VAL A 174 -4.61 -9.74 1.07
N SER A 175 -3.75 -9.84 2.08
CA SER A 175 -2.34 -9.44 1.98
C SER A 175 -1.46 -10.48 1.30
N LEU A 176 -1.74 -11.77 1.48
CA LEU A 176 -0.98 -12.88 0.89
C LEU A 176 -1.17 -12.96 -0.63
N MET A 177 -2.38 -12.73 -1.15
CA MET A 177 -2.64 -12.80 -2.58
C MET A 177 -1.75 -11.86 -3.41
N PRO A 178 -1.67 -10.55 -3.14
CA PRO A 178 -0.75 -9.67 -3.86
C PRO A 178 0.72 -9.99 -3.61
N TRP A 179 1.08 -10.52 -2.45
CA TRP A 179 2.44 -10.98 -2.19
C TRP A 179 2.86 -12.12 -3.12
N LEU A 180 2.00 -13.11 -3.33
CA LEU A 180 2.22 -14.20 -4.29
C LEU A 180 2.28 -13.68 -5.72
N ALA A 181 1.37 -12.78 -6.10
CA ALA A 181 1.38 -12.16 -7.42
C ALA A 181 2.65 -11.35 -7.69
N LEU A 182 3.11 -10.54 -6.73
CA LEU A 182 4.36 -9.79 -6.83
C LEU A 182 5.58 -10.70 -6.89
N THR A 183 5.58 -11.82 -6.16
CA THR A 183 6.64 -12.84 -6.24
C THR A 183 6.73 -13.42 -7.65
N THR A 184 5.60 -13.80 -8.23
CA THR A 184 5.53 -14.31 -9.60
C THR A 184 5.98 -13.26 -10.61
N LEU A 185 5.45 -12.04 -10.49
CA LEU A 185 5.79 -10.92 -11.36
C LEU A 185 7.30 -10.60 -11.31
N PHE A 186 7.90 -10.61 -10.12
CA PHE A 186 9.33 -10.36 -9.95
C PHE A 186 10.18 -11.38 -10.75
N HIS A 187 9.83 -12.66 -10.70
CA HIS A 187 10.51 -13.69 -11.47
C HIS A 187 10.30 -13.52 -12.99
N CYS A 188 9.08 -13.19 -13.42
CA CYS A 188 8.81 -12.91 -14.83
C CYS A 188 9.64 -11.73 -15.35
N ILE A 189 9.74 -10.65 -14.55
CA ILE A 189 10.54 -9.47 -14.91
C ILE A 189 12.04 -9.79 -15.01
N LEU A 190 12.58 -10.63 -14.10
CA LEU A 190 13.98 -11.05 -14.18
C LEU A 190 14.28 -11.84 -15.46
N VAL A 191 13.36 -12.69 -15.90
CA VAL A 191 13.47 -13.44 -17.15
C VAL A 191 13.32 -12.51 -18.35
N LEU A 192 12.35 -11.60 -18.33
CA LEU A 192 12.15 -10.61 -19.38
C LEU A 192 13.38 -9.70 -19.57
N GLU A 193 13.97 -9.22 -18.48
CA GLU A 193 15.18 -8.41 -18.52
C GLU A 193 16.35 -9.12 -19.20
N LYS A 194 16.52 -10.43 -18.94
CA LYS A 194 17.66 -11.20 -19.46
C LYS A 194 17.43 -11.76 -20.86
N ARG A 195 16.22 -12.27 -21.14
CA ARG A 195 15.92 -13.09 -22.31
C ARG A 195 14.88 -12.51 -23.27
N LEU A 196 14.17 -11.43 -22.90
CA LEU A 196 13.06 -10.84 -23.66
C LEU A 196 11.93 -11.85 -24.00
N ILE A 197 11.69 -12.80 -23.10
CA ILE A 197 10.58 -13.75 -23.18
C ILE A 197 9.62 -13.49 -22.00
N LEU A 198 8.44 -14.12 -22.01
CA LEU A 198 7.36 -13.92 -21.03
C LEU A 198 6.72 -12.51 -21.08
N THR A 199 6.78 -11.84 -22.22
CA THR A 199 6.16 -10.51 -22.40
C THR A 199 4.65 -10.50 -22.14
N SER A 200 3.99 -11.64 -22.37
CA SER A 200 2.54 -11.83 -22.12
C SER A 200 2.21 -12.14 -20.65
N TRP A 201 3.20 -12.32 -19.78
CA TRP A 201 3.02 -12.65 -18.35
C TRP A 201 3.30 -11.46 -17.42
N VAL A 202 3.66 -10.33 -17.96
CA VAL A 202 3.98 -9.06 -17.27
C VAL A 202 2.93 -8.00 -17.65
#